data_cd0069cd1a7197cc060b8210a51a2dbd
#
_entry.id   cd0069cd1a7197cc060b8210a51a2dbd
#
_cell.length_a   1.000
_cell.length_b   1.000
_cell.length_c   1.000
_cell.angle_alpha   90.00
_cell.angle_beta   90.00
_cell.angle_gamma   90.00
#
_symmetry.space_group_name_H-M   'P 1'
#
loop_
_entity.id
_entity.type
_entity.pdbx_description
1 polymer ?
#
loop_
_entity_poly.entity_id
_entity_poly.type
_entity_poly.pdbx_seq_one_letter_code
_entity_poly.pdbx_strand_id
1 'polypeptide(L)'
;MTSLKDVLESTLAEARFDLGHSEVTRDGPRTTWSGRPDEIVSAAELHRLATADGCVDEVSAQARSAKPIAPDGALSRLHMCLDDVLGEYINPETGTIGHAFPMGSANRVGSRFGDGGVSSRSYESPKAEFAKLLLRGCAIIGTEALAGMLTGWAEGEPLRYRTSAVLNGLYLDGNAELLPGIRLQPLPRSTDRAFGTTPIRSGSSIGDYLGRTVLTVDSIATPAFYRPKPDGPIAGVVASFVSDVTLDDICQALALESDGDVRIAFEWNDYGDLSLYLSPGSSESISRGRGGLDSRPVESSTTVDFMTGVESVSIPEEHICILSPNRVGSLIEAIPGNNNSQFRVALSRWCKSRESFGTISDQFIDLRVALEALYLKKFRGEQNVEMAFRLALFGAWHLGSDMEDRRRIRRTLRDAYGVGSRAVHGQNLEFNEKNRRLLSDGQRLCRSGMLKVLEDGEPDDWEELILGDDGIKTGK
;
A
#
# COMPACT_ATOMS: atom_id res chain seq x y z
N MET A 1 -19.05 -40.32 7.31
CA MET A 1 -19.09 -38.95 7.78
C MET A 1 -19.52 -38.07 6.62
N THR A 2 -20.51 -37.22 6.80
CA THR A 2 -20.96 -36.27 5.79
C THR A 2 -19.87 -35.21 5.68
N SER A 3 -19.42 -34.87 4.47
CA SER A 3 -18.35 -33.88 4.31
C SER A 3 -18.80 -32.46 4.69
N LEU A 4 -17.87 -31.61 5.07
CA LEU A 4 -18.17 -30.19 5.35
C LEU A 4 -18.88 -29.54 4.14
N LYS A 5 -18.48 -29.87 2.92
CA LYS A 5 -19.10 -29.41 1.69
C LYS A 5 -20.58 -29.80 1.65
N ASP A 6 -20.91 -31.07 1.87
CA ASP A 6 -22.29 -31.56 1.79
C ASP A 6 -23.19 -30.90 2.85
N VAL A 7 -22.65 -30.69 4.06
CA VAL A 7 -23.36 -29.98 5.13
C VAL A 7 -23.59 -28.53 4.78
N LEU A 8 -22.60 -27.85 4.23
CA LEU A 8 -22.73 -26.45 3.78
C LEU A 8 -23.75 -26.34 2.64
N GLU A 9 -23.73 -27.26 1.65
CA GLU A 9 -24.69 -27.28 0.54
C GLU A 9 -26.13 -27.47 1.04
N SER A 10 -26.34 -28.46 1.91
CA SER A 10 -27.67 -28.73 2.45
C SER A 10 -28.18 -27.57 3.30
N THR A 11 -27.32 -26.94 4.11
CA THR A 11 -27.70 -25.82 4.95
C THR A 11 -27.96 -24.57 4.11
N LEU A 12 -27.16 -24.34 3.06
CA LEU A 12 -27.31 -23.21 2.15
C LEU A 12 -28.62 -23.28 1.36
N ALA A 13 -29.07 -24.48 0.98
CA ALA A 13 -30.35 -24.67 0.28
C ALA A 13 -31.56 -24.23 1.13
N GLU A 14 -31.47 -24.36 2.45
CA GLU A 14 -32.48 -23.94 3.40
C GLU A 14 -32.34 -22.47 3.85
N ALA A 15 -31.16 -21.84 3.61
CA ALA A 15 -30.85 -20.48 4.08
C ALA A 15 -31.52 -19.40 3.22
N ARG A 16 -31.79 -18.27 3.86
CA ARG A 16 -32.18 -17.00 3.25
C ARG A 16 -31.25 -15.91 3.76
N PHE A 17 -31.19 -14.79 3.06
CA PHE A 17 -30.26 -13.71 3.39
C PHE A 17 -31.02 -12.39 3.46
N ASP A 18 -30.92 -11.75 4.61
CA ASP A 18 -31.44 -10.41 4.85
C ASP A 18 -30.38 -9.39 4.43
N LEU A 19 -30.68 -8.60 3.40
CA LEU A 19 -29.81 -7.54 2.89
C LEU A 19 -29.70 -6.35 3.84
N GLY A 20 -30.62 -6.22 4.79
CA GLY A 20 -30.63 -5.14 5.78
C GLY A 20 -30.92 -3.75 5.21
N HIS A 21 -31.13 -2.81 6.12
CA HIS A 21 -31.21 -1.38 5.78
C HIS A 21 -29.84 -0.74 5.91
N SER A 22 -29.35 -0.06 4.89
CA SER A 22 -28.26 0.90 5.04
C SER A 22 -28.81 2.32 4.90
N GLU A 23 -29.20 2.94 6.00
CA GLU A 23 -29.32 4.38 6.07
C GLU A 23 -27.94 5.00 6.18
N VAL A 24 -27.41 5.55 5.11
CA VAL A 24 -26.28 6.46 5.17
C VAL A 24 -26.83 7.88 5.25
N THR A 25 -27.05 8.35 6.46
CA THR A 25 -27.28 9.78 6.71
C THR A 25 -25.97 10.53 6.56
N ARG A 26 -25.80 11.28 5.48
CA ARG A 26 -24.78 12.31 5.35
C ARG A 26 -25.38 13.66 5.67
N ASP A 27 -24.80 14.38 6.63
CA ASP A 27 -24.97 15.83 6.78
C ASP A 27 -24.26 16.54 5.62
N GLY A 28 -24.96 16.74 4.52
CA GLY A 28 -24.50 17.36 3.28
C GLY A 28 -25.59 17.25 2.20
N PRO A 29 -25.45 17.85 0.99
CA PRO A 29 -26.50 17.79 -0.01
C PRO A 29 -26.86 16.32 -0.30
N ARG A 30 -28.08 15.98 0.11
CA ARG A 30 -28.60 14.64 0.27
C ARG A 30 -28.61 13.89 -1.05
N THR A 31 -27.80 12.86 -1.17
CA THR A 31 -28.12 11.72 -2.04
C THR A 31 -28.94 10.75 -1.20
N THR A 32 -30.25 10.79 -1.36
CA THR A 32 -31.15 9.79 -0.76
C THR A 32 -31.00 8.49 -1.53
N TRP A 33 -30.35 7.52 -0.92
CA TRP A 33 -30.31 6.18 -1.44
C TRP A 33 -31.56 5.44 -1.00
N SER A 34 -32.36 5.01 -1.96
CA SER A 34 -33.46 4.09 -1.73
C SER A 34 -32.89 2.66 -1.80
N GLY A 35 -32.21 2.21 -0.74
CA GLY A 35 -31.96 0.79 -0.55
C GLY A 35 -33.33 0.06 -0.53
N ARG A 36 -33.41 -1.13 -1.12
CA ARG A 36 -34.64 -1.93 -1.03
C ARG A 36 -34.84 -2.32 0.44
N PRO A 37 -35.92 -1.88 1.08
CA PRO A 37 -36.13 -2.16 2.48
C PRO A 37 -36.45 -3.65 2.68
N ASP A 38 -35.78 -4.29 3.67
CA ASP A 38 -36.10 -5.63 4.19
C ASP A 38 -36.21 -6.75 3.13
N GLU A 39 -35.34 -6.73 2.11
CA GLU A 39 -35.36 -7.75 1.08
C GLU A 39 -34.65 -9.02 1.57
N ILE A 40 -35.40 -10.10 1.71
CA ILE A 40 -34.87 -11.43 2.00
C ILE A 40 -34.69 -12.16 0.68
N VAL A 41 -33.45 -12.49 0.36
CA VAL A 41 -33.08 -13.13 -0.90
C VAL A 41 -32.60 -14.58 -0.71
N SER A 42 -32.64 -15.36 -1.79
CA SER A 42 -32.05 -16.71 -1.82
C SER A 42 -30.52 -16.62 -1.98
N ALA A 43 -29.82 -17.74 -1.73
CA ALA A 43 -28.39 -17.85 -1.96
C ALA A 43 -28.00 -17.54 -3.42
N ALA A 44 -28.79 -18.01 -4.40
CA ALA A 44 -28.53 -17.76 -5.82
C ALA A 44 -28.67 -16.27 -6.17
N GLU A 45 -29.67 -15.60 -5.61
CA GLU A 45 -29.85 -14.17 -5.81
C GLU A 45 -28.75 -13.36 -5.12
N LEU A 46 -28.36 -13.76 -3.89
CA LEU A 46 -27.23 -13.15 -3.19
C LEU A 46 -25.94 -13.26 -4.00
N HIS A 47 -25.66 -14.43 -4.58
CA HIS A 47 -24.53 -14.64 -5.47
C HIS A 47 -24.56 -13.68 -6.64
N ARG A 48 -25.69 -13.58 -7.34
CA ARG A 48 -25.87 -12.66 -8.47
C ARG A 48 -25.63 -11.21 -8.11
N LEU A 49 -26.14 -10.76 -6.95
CA LEU A 49 -25.97 -9.39 -6.46
C LEU A 49 -24.54 -9.10 -6.04
N ALA A 50 -23.86 -10.05 -5.41
CA ALA A 50 -22.50 -9.89 -4.93
C ALA A 50 -21.43 -9.95 -6.05
N THR A 51 -21.72 -10.69 -7.13
CA THR A 51 -20.77 -10.94 -8.23
C THR A 51 -21.10 -10.19 -9.52
N ALA A 52 -22.12 -9.32 -9.51
CA ALA A 52 -22.49 -8.52 -10.69
C ALA A 52 -21.28 -7.68 -11.17
N ASP A 53 -20.89 -7.91 -12.42
CA ASP A 53 -19.72 -7.26 -13.02
C ASP A 53 -19.87 -5.73 -13.04
N GLY A 54 -18.85 -5.07 -12.56
CA GLY A 54 -18.55 -3.66 -12.84
C GLY A 54 -19.09 -2.64 -11.86
N CYS A 55 -19.77 -3.03 -10.81
CA CYS A 55 -20.25 -2.08 -9.82
C CYS A 55 -19.80 -2.42 -8.41
N VAL A 56 -18.94 -1.58 -7.83
CA VAL A 56 -18.97 -1.37 -6.38
C VAL A 56 -20.15 -0.43 -6.12
N ASP A 57 -21.36 -0.88 -6.51
CA ASP A 57 -22.56 -0.22 -6.09
C ASP A 57 -22.91 -0.64 -4.66
N GLU A 58 -23.76 0.13 -4.03
CA GLU A 58 -24.26 -0.18 -2.69
C GLU A 58 -24.92 -1.56 -2.62
N VAL A 59 -25.53 -2.04 -3.69
CA VAL A 59 -26.21 -3.33 -3.77
C VAL A 59 -25.23 -4.47 -3.61
N SER A 60 -24.07 -4.42 -4.26
CA SER A 60 -23.00 -5.40 -4.10
C SER A 60 -22.41 -5.36 -2.69
N ALA A 61 -22.16 -4.16 -2.13
CA ALA A 61 -21.70 -4.01 -0.76
C ALA A 61 -22.74 -4.52 0.26
N GLN A 62 -24.02 -4.24 0.03
CA GLN A 62 -25.14 -4.70 0.83
C GLN A 62 -25.28 -6.23 0.76
N ALA A 63 -25.18 -6.81 -0.45
CA ALA A 63 -25.18 -8.25 -0.64
C ALA A 63 -24.03 -8.94 0.13
N ARG A 64 -22.87 -8.35 0.11
CA ARG A 64 -21.68 -8.86 0.83
C ARG A 64 -21.79 -8.72 2.34
N SER A 65 -22.62 -7.85 2.87
CA SER A 65 -22.91 -7.69 4.31
C SER A 65 -24.19 -8.40 4.77
N ALA A 66 -24.90 -9.08 3.88
CA ALA A 66 -26.16 -9.73 4.15
C ALA A 66 -26.10 -10.70 5.33
N LYS A 67 -27.14 -10.72 6.15
CA LYS A 67 -27.24 -11.59 7.33
C LYS A 67 -27.94 -12.90 6.94
N PRO A 68 -27.28 -14.06 7.10
CA PRO A 68 -27.90 -15.33 6.82
C PRO A 68 -28.95 -15.68 7.87
N ILE A 69 -30.08 -16.16 7.39
CA ILE A 69 -31.19 -16.68 8.17
C ILE A 69 -31.34 -18.16 7.77
N ALA A 70 -31.08 -19.08 8.67
CA ALA A 70 -31.19 -20.50 8.41
C ALA A 70 -31.97 -21.17 9.54
N PRO A 71 -32.73 -22.25 9.26
CA PRO A 71 -33.45 -23.01 10.30
C PRO A 71 -32.48 -23.56 11.35
N ASP A 72 -32.91 -23.61 12.60
CA ASP A 72 -32.11 -24.12 13.73
C ASP A 72 -31.57 -25.53 13.50
N GLY A 73 -32.34 -26.41 12.88
CA GLY A 73 -31.89 -27.77 12.55
C GLY A 73 -30.75 -27.80 11.53
N ALA A 74 -30.78 -26.88 10.56
CA ALA A 74 -29.71 -26.75 9.56
C ALA A 74 -28.44 -26.17 10.18
N LEU A 75 -28.56 -25.12 11.00
CA LEU A 75 -27.44 -24.57 11.76
C LEU A 75 -26.83 -25.57 12.74
N SER A 76 -27.66 -26.41 13.41
CA SER A 76 -27.16 -27.45 14.32
C SER A 76 -26.28 -28.48 13.58
N ARG A 77 -26.68 -28.90 12.36
CA ARG A 77 -25.84 -29.79 11.54
C ARG A 77 -24.50 -29.15 11.18
N LEU A 78 -24.52 -27.88 10.81
CA LEU A 78 -23.29 -27.15 10.50
C LEU A 78 -22.40 -26.99 11.74
N HIS A 79 -22.98 -26.71 12.91
CA HIS A 79 -22.21 -26.63 14.16
C HIS A 79 -21.50 -27.94 14.52
N MET A 80 -22.18 -29.10 14.34
CA MET A 80 -21.54 -30.40 14.56
C MET A 80 -20.39 -30.65 13.57
N CYS A 81 -20.60 -30.30 12.32
CA CYS A 81 -19.52 -30.44 11.33
C CYS A 81 -18.33 -29.52 11.60
N LEU A 82 -18.57 -28.33 12.12
CA LEU A 82 -17.46 -27.43 12.54
C LEU A 82 -16.71 -27.98 13.76
N ASP A 83 -17.38 -28.72 14.65
CA ASP A 83 -16.69 -29.42 15.74
C ASP A 83 -15.76 -30.52 15.21
N ASP A 84 -16.11 -31.17 14.11
CA ASP A 84 -15.24 -32.16 13.47
C ASP A 84 -14.02 -31.53 12.77
N VAL A 85 -14.18 -30.34 12.13
CA VAL A 85 -13.14 -29.68 11.33
C VAL A 85 -12.26 -28.77 12.18
N LEU A 86 -12.85 -28.02 13.11
CA LEU A 86 -12.19 -26.97 13.90
C LEU A 86 -12.21 -27.24 15.41
N GLY A 87 -12.57 -28.47 15.85
CA GLY A 87 -12.82 -28.78 17.27
C GLY A 87 -11.66 -28.43 18.20
N GLU A 88 -10.42 -28.60 17.75
CA GLU A 88 -9.25 -28.23 18.53
C GLU A 88 -9.09 -26.70 18.74
N TYR A 89 -9.71 -25.91 17.87
CA TYR A 89 -9.69 -24.43 17.91
C TYR A 89 -10.94 -23.84 18.60
N ILE A 90 -11.92 -24.66 18.94
CA ILE A 90 -13.12 -24.22 19.65
C ILE A 90 -12.86 -24.23 21.16
N ASN A 91 -13.09 -23.13 21.83
CA ASN A 91 -13.05 -23.08 23.27
C ASN A 91 -14.28 -23.83 23.84
N PRO A 92 -14.10 -24.93 24.60
CA PRO A 92 -15.21 -25.75 25.08
C PRO A 92 -16.10 -25.04 26.12
N GLU A 93 -15.56 -24.00 26.79
CA GLU A 93 -16.31 -23.27 27.84
C GLU A 93 -17.20 -22.18 27.24
N THR A 94 -16.68 -21.48 26.22
CA THR A 94 -17.36 -20.33 25.63
C THR A 94 -17.99 -20.62 24.28
N GLY A 95 -17.63 -21.74 23.63
CA GLY A 95 -18.06 -22.06 22.27
C GLY A 95 -17.54 -21.06 21.22
N THR A 96 -16.43 -20.36 21.51
CA THR A 96 -15.82 -19.37 20.60
C THR A 96 -14.65 -19.96 19.83
N ILE A 97 -14.46 -19.49 18.61
CA ILE A 97 -13.35 -19.80 17.72
C ILE A 97 -12.49 -18.53 17.58
N GLY A 98 -11.19 -18.65 17.87
CA GLY A 98 -10.24 -17.60 17.56
C GLY A 98 -9.71 -17.73 16.15
N HIS A 99 -9.71 -16.63 15.41
CA HIS A 99 -9.07 -16.57 14.09
C HIS A 99 -8.37 -15.24 13.90
N ALA A 100 -7.26 -15.25 13.19
CA ALA A 100 -6.47 -14.07 12.92
C ALA A 100 -6.13 -13.96 11.42
N PHE A 101 -6.32 -12.77 10.89
CA PHE A 101 -5.95 -12.41 9.51
C PHE A 101 -4.95 -11.26 9.52
N PRO A 102 -4.07 -11.18 8.51
CA PRO A 102 -3.13 -10.08 8.41
C PRO A 102 -3.86 -8.75 8.21
N MET A 103 -3.39 -7.71 8.88
CA MET A 103 -3.85 -6.34 8.70
C MET A 103 -2.73 -5.46 8.18
N GLY A 104 -3.01 -4.68 7.16
CA GLY A 104 -2.03 -3.78 6.54
C GLY A 104 -1.02 -4.52 5.67
N SER A 105 -0.01 -3.79 5.17
CA SER A 105 1.02 -4.38 4.33
C SER A 105 1.82 -5.43 5.10
N ALA A 106 2.15 -6.50 4.42
CA ALA A 106 2.94 -7.62 4.93
C ALA A 106 4.28 -7.20 5.55
N ASN A 107 4.80 -6.03 5.18
CA ASN A 107 6.13 -5.58 5.57
C ASN A 107 6.11 -4.30 6.43
N ARG A 108 5.47 -4.32 7.58
CA ARG A 108 5.86 -3.44 8.68
C ARG A 108 7.14 -3.96 9.38
N VAL A 109 8.15 -4.31 8.62
CA VAL A 109 9.47 -4.58 9.14
C VAL A 109 10.13 -3.23 9.41
N GLY A 110 10.01 -2.77 10.63
CA GLY A 110 10.60 -1.49 11.04
C GLY A 110 10.03 -0.88 12.31
N SER A 111 8.96 -1.43 12.84
CA SER A 111 8.56 -1.07 14.21
C SER A 111 9.36 -1.92 15.19
N ARG A 112 10.00 -1.30 16.13
CA ARG A 112 10.90 -1.67 17.22
C ARG A 112 10.63 -2.97 18.02
N PHE A 113 9.96 -3.94 17.44
CA PHE A 113 9.75 -5.27 18.00
C PHE A 113 10.35 -6.27 17.04
N GLY A 114 11.44 -6.83 17.44
CA GLY A 114 12.44 -7.59 16.70
C GLY A 114 12.03 -8.97 16.17
N ASP A 115 10.81 -9.19 15.73
CA ASP A 115 10.45 -10.34 14.92
C ASP A 115 9.38 -9.87 13.93
N GLY A 116 9.59 -10.08 12.64
CA GLY A 116 8.79 -9.59 11.52
C GLY A 116 7.29 -9.94 11.55
N GLY A 117 6.64 -9.61 12.64
CA GLY A 117 5.21 -9.80 12.86
C GLY A 117 4.41 -8.69 12.18
N VAL A 118 3.61 -9.05 11.22
CA VAL A 118 2.55 -8.21 10.70
C VAL A 118 1.54 -7.97 11.81
N SER A 119 1.02 -6.75 11.94
CA SER A 119 -0.13 -6.53 12.81
C SER A 119 -1.28 -7.40 12.30
N SER A 120 -1.68 -8.37 13.08
CA SER A 120 -2.85 -9.20 12.81
C SER A 120 -4.00 -8.69 13.65
N ARG A 121 -5.20 -8.70 13.09
CA ARG A 121 -6.41 -8.55 13.87
C ARG A 121 -6.91 -9.94 14.22
N SER A 122 -6.97 -10.23 15.49
CA SER A 122 -7.57 -11.45 15.98
C SER A 122 -9.03 -11.20 16.32
N TYR A 123 -9.85 -12.14 15.96
CA TYR A 123 -11.27 -12.15 16.24
C TYR A 123 -11.61 -13.38 17.06
N GLU A 124 -12.50 -13.18 18.00
CA GLU A 124 -13.15 -14.28 18.71
C GLU A 124 -14.62 -14.26 18.32
N SER A 125 -15.03 -15.28 17.61
CA SER A 125 -16.41 -15.40 17.14
C SER A 125 -17.10 -16.56 17.82
N PRO A 126 -18.31 -16.36 18.38
CA PRO A 126 -19.15 -17.48 18.75
C PRO A 126 -19.34 -18.42 17.55
N LYS A 127 -19.29 -19.73 17.78
CA LYS A 127 -19.42 -20.74 16.71
C LYS A 127 -20.66 -20.50 15.83
N ALA A 128 -21.77 -20.06 16.43
CA ALA A 128 -22.98 -19.74 15.70
C ALA A 128 -22.81 -18.55 14.73
N GLU A 129 -22.09 -17.51 15.12
CA GLU A 129 -21.82 -16.37 14.24
C GLU A 129 -20.81 -16.75 13.15
N PHE A 130 -19.81 -17.55 13.49
CA PHE A 130 -18.86 -18.09 12.51
C PHE A 130 -19.56 -18.94 11.45
N ALA A 131 -20.51 -19.81 11.87
CA ALA A 131 -21.32 -20.59 10.93
C ALA A 131 -22.13 -19.72 9.97
N LYS A 132 -22.71 -18.62 10.47
CA LYS A 132 -23.41 -17.65 9.61
C LYS A 132 -22.48 -16.96 8.61
N LEU A 133 -21.26 -16.61 9.03
CA LEU A 133 -20.25 -16.06 8.14
C LEU A 133 -19.91 -17.05 7.01
N LEU A 134 -19.73 -18.33 7.35
CA LEU A 134 -19.47 -19.38 6.35
C LEU A 134 -20.65 -19.53 5.37
N LEU A 135 -21.89 -19.52 5.82
CA LEU A 135 -23.05 -19.61 4.93
C LEU A 135 -23.11 -18.46 3.93
N ARG A 136 -22.82 -17.24 4.40
CA ARG A 136 -22.72 -16.10 3.50
C ARG A 136 -21.60 -16.28 2.49
N GLY A 137 -20.42 -16.71 2.94
CA GLY A 137 -19.29 -17.04 2.07
C GLY A 137 -19.66 -18.08 1.01
N CYS A 138 -20.29 -19.19 1.41
CA CYS A 138 -20.77 -20.21 0.48
C CYS A 138 -21.73 -19.66 -0.58
N ALA A 139 -22.62 -18.77 -0.19
CA ALA A 139 -23.55 -18.15 -1.14
C ALA A 139 -22.85 -17.32 -2.21
N ILE A 140 -21.67 -16.78 -1.92
CA ILE A 140 -20.97 -15.87 -2.82
C ILE A 140 -19.88 -16.58 -3.63
N ILE A 141 -19.01 -17.38 -3.00
CA ILE A 141 -17.90 -18.06 -3.70
C ILE A 141 -18.16 -19.53 -4.01
N GLY A 142 -19.24 -20.09 -3.51
CA GLY A 142 -19.57 -21.50 -3.65
C GLY A 142 -19.08 -22.35 -2.49
N THR A 143 -19.81 -23.43 -2.22
CA THR A 143 -19.58 -24.33 -1.07
C THR A 143 -18.28 -25.11 -1.20
N GLU A 144 -17.95 -25.57 -2.40
CA GLU A 144 -16.72 -26.33 -2.66
C GLU A 144 -15.46 -25.49 -2.41
N ALA A 145 -15.44 -24.28 -2.95
CA ALA A 145 -14.34 -23.35 -2.77
C ALA A 145 -14.14 -23.02 -1.28
N LEU A 146 -15.21 -22.63 -0.58
CA LEU A 146 -15.10 -22.25 0.83
C LEU A 146 -14.73 -23.43 1.72
N ALA A 147 -15.31 -24.61 1.51
CA ALA A 147 -14.98 -25.81 2.28
C ALA A 147 -13.50 -26.19 2.10
N GLY A 148 -13.01 -26.21 0.85
CA GLY A 148 -11.60 -26.48 0.55
C GLY A 148 -10.67 -25.49 1.24
N MET A 149 -10.98 -24.21 1.19
CA MET A 149 -10.18 -23.17 1.82
C MET A 149 -10.17 -23.28 3.35
N LEU A 150 -11.32 -23.52 3.98
CA LEU A 150 -11.39 -23.68 5.44
C LEU A 150 -10.58 -24.89 5.91
N THR A 151 -10.69 -26.02 5.18
CA THR A 151 -9.91 -27.22 5.47
C THR A 151 -8.43 -26.97 5.30
N GLY A 152 -8.02 -26.39 4.17
CA GLY A 152 -6.62 -26.06 3.90
C GLY A 152 -6.03 -25.12 4.96
N TRP A 153 -6.79 -24.12 5.41
CA TRP A 153 -6.32 -23.23 6.49
C TRP A 153 -6.20 -23.93 7.83
N ALA A 154 -7.12 -24.83 8.16
CA ALA A 154 -7.01 -25.66 9.36
C ALA A 154 -5.77 -26.56 9.30
N GLU A 155 -5.34 -26.97 8.11
CA GLU A 155 -4.13 -27.75 7.85
C GLU A 155 -2.86 -26.87 7.69
N GLY A 156 -2.99 -25.55 7.77
CA GLY A 156 -1.88 -24.60 7.69
C GLY A 156 -1.51 -24.14 6.28
N GLU A 157 -2.37 -24.34 5.30
CA GLU A 157 -2.15 -23.80 3.95
C GLU A 157 -2.16 -22.28 3.93
N PRO A 158 -1.28 -21.65 3.13
CA PRO A 158 -1.21 -20.21 3.06
C PRO A 158 -2.40 -19.60 2.31
N LEU A 159 -2.93 -18.50 2.84
CA LEU A 159 -3.88 -17.63 2.17
C LEU A 159 -3.14 -16.70 1.21
N ARG A 160 -3.57 -16.68 -0.04
CA ARG A 160 -3.16 -15.65 -1.01
C ARG A 160 -4.16 -14.50 -0.95
N TYR A 161 -3.63 -13.28 -0.87
CA TYR A 161 -4.42 -12.07 -0.88
C TYR A 161 -3.65 -10.96 -1.61
N ARG A 162 -4.28 -9.83 -1.83
CA ARG A 162 -3.67 -8.69 -2.50
C ARG A 162 -3.62 -7.52 -1.54
N THR A 163 -2.42 -6.97 -1.37
CA THR A 163 -2.25 -5.66 -0.73
C THR A 163 -2.32 -4.59 -1.80
N SER A 164 -3.20 -3.62 -1.61
CA SER A 164 -3.42 -2.53 -2.54
C SER A 164 -3.20 -1.19 -1.84
N ALA A 165 -2.70 -0.21 -2.58
CA ALA A 165 -2.47 1.14 -2.08
C ALA A 165 -2.80 2.19 -3.13
N VAL A 166 -3.54 3.24 -2.75
CA VAL A 166 -3.67 4.43 -3.59
C VAL A 166 -2.43 5.29 -3.42
N LEU A 167 -1.86 5.69 -4.54
CA LEU A 167 -0.67 6.52 -4.58
C LEU A 167 -1.02 7.99 -4.77
N ASN A 168 -0.27 8.85 -4.08
CA ASN A 168 -0.16 10.28 -4.36
C ASN A 168 1.04 10.51 -5.28
N GLY A 169 0.97 11.58 -6.07
CA GLY A 169 2.08 12.05 -6.91
C GLY A 169 2.39 11.20 -8.14
N LEU A 170 1.58 10.18 -8.46
CA LEU A 170 1.74 9.35 -9.65
C LEU A 170 0.43 9.25 -10.41
N TYR A 171 0.44 9.63 -11.68
CA TYR A 171 -0.70 9.56 -12.59
C TYR A 171 -0.28 8.81 -13.85
N LEU A 172 -1.04 7.78 -14.21
CA LEU A 172 -0.77 6.92 -15.36
C LEU A 172 -1.94 6.92 -16.34
N ASP A 173 -1.66 6.60 -17.60
CA ASP A 173 -2.71 6.36 -18.60
C ASP A 173 -3.09 4.89 -18.75
N GLY A 174 -2.23 3.98 -18.35
CA GLY A 174 -2.43 2.53 -18.53
C GLY A 174 -1.90 1.70 -17.38
N ASN A 175 -2.26 0.43 -17.41
CA ASN A 175 -1.77 -0.55 -16.46
C ASN A 175 -0.30 -0.86 -16.73
N ALA A 176 0.47 -1.10 -15.68
CA ALA A 176 1.85 -1.55 -15.76
C ALA A 176 2.09 -2.69 -14.79
N GLU A 177 2.70 -3.78 -15.25
CA GLU A 177 3.25 -4.82 -14.40
C GLU A 177 4.75 -4.55 -14.24
N LEU A 178 5.17 -4.31 -12.99
CA LEU A 178 6.54 -3.94 -12.65
C LEU A 178 7.41 -5.17 -12.43
N LEU A 179 6.87 -6.14 -11.72
CA LEU A 179 7.41 -7.47 -11.45
C LEU A 179 6.22 -8.44 -11.34
N PRO A 180 6.43 -9.76 -11.43
CA PRO A 180 5.36 -10.73 -11.21
C PRO A 180 4.65 -10.49 -9.87
N GLY A 181 3.35 -10.20 -9.93
CA GLY A 181 2.54 -9.88 -8.74
C GLY A 181 2.63 -8.46 -8.23
N ILE A 182 3.37 -7.56 -8.88
CA ILE A 182 3.42 -6.13 -8.54
C ILE A 182 2.92 -5.32 -9.73
N ARG A 183 1.78 -4.66 -9.57
CA ARG A 183 1.08 -3.97 -10.68
C ARG A 183 0.67 -2.56 -10.27
N LEU A 184 0.64 -1.69 -11.28
CA LEU A 184 0.05 -0.36 -11.19
C LEU A 184 -1.18 -0.30 -12.09
N GLN A 185 -2.24 0.31 -11.60
CA GLN A 185 -3.48 0.52 -12.33
C GLN A 185 -4.00 1.93 -12.08
N PRO A 186 -4.25 2.71 -13.13
CA PRO A 186 -4.95 3.99 -12.97
C PRO A 186 -6.41 3.75 -12.60
N LEU A 187 -6.91 4.51 -11.64
CA LEU A 187 -8.34 4.60 -11.36
C LEU A 187 -9.06 5.34 -12.48
N PRO A 188 -10.36 5.07 -12.67
CA PRO A 188 -11.14 5.77 -13.68
C PRO A 188 -11.01 7.28 -13.54
N ARG A 189 -11.09 7.98 -14.67
CA ARG A 189 -11.13 9.45 -14.71
C ARG A 189 -12.54 10.00 -14.66
N SER A 190 -13.54 9.12 -14.54
CA SER A 190 -14.96 9.51 -14.48
C SER A 190 -15.72 8.58 -13.54
N THR A 191 -16.72 9.13 -12.84
CA THR A 191 -17.55 8.38 -11.87
C THR A 191 -18.57 7.45 -12.52
N ASP A 192 -18.74 7.49 -13.83
CA ASP A 192 -19.57 6.55 -14.59
C ASP A 192 -18.91 5.18 -14.77
N ARG A 193 -17.65 5.04 -14.36
CA ARG A 193 -16.87 3.81 -14.44
C ARG A 193 -16.61 3.21 -13.08
N ALA A 194 -16.58 1.90 -13.01
CA ALA A 194 -16.32 1.16 -11.78
C ALA A 194 -14.90 1.36 -11.23
N PHE A 195 -14.81 1.50 -9.91
CA PHE A 195 -13.54 1.63 -9.17
C PHE A 195 -12.96 0.28 -8.71
N GLY A 196 -13.55 -0.83 -9.14
CA GLY A 196 -13.16 -2.17 -8.67
C GLY A 196 -13.36 -2.33 -7.17
N THR A 197 -12.39 -2.95 -6.50
CA THR A 197 -12.43 -3.18 -5.04
C THR A 197 -11.84 -2.02 -4.23
N THR A 198 -11.56 -0.87 -4.86
CA THR A 198 -10.96 0.27 -4.15
C THR A 198 -11.94 0.85 -3.12
N PRO A 199 -11.64 0.81 -1.82
CA PRO A 199 -12.52 1.36 -0.80
C PRO A 199 -12.49 2.88 -0.82
N ILE A 200 -13.66 3.50 -0.72
CA ILE A 200 -13.78 4.94 -0.54
C ILE A 200 -13.76 5.24 0.95
N ARG A 201 -12.77 6.00 1.39
CA ARG A 201 -12.62 6.37 2.80
C ARG A 201 -13.76 7.26 3.26
N SER A 202 -14.16 7.06 4.52
CA SER A 202 -15.04 8.00 5.21
C SER A 202 -14.43 9.43 5.17
N GLY A 203 -15.21 10.38 4.69
CA GLY A 203 -14.79 11.78 4.53
C GLY A 203 -14.15 12.14 3.19
N SER A 204 -13.93 11.17 2.29
CA SER A 204 -13.52 11.42 0.90
C SER A 204 -14.71 11.23 -0.05
N SER A 205 -14.74 11.99 -1.12
CA SER A 205 -15.69 11.78 -2.23
C SER A 205 -15.10 10.81 -3.25
N ILE A 206 -15.95 10.18 -4.07
CA ILE A 206 -15.46 9.37 -5.22
C ILE A 206 -14.60 10.26 -6.13
N GLY A 207 -14.99 11.53 -6.30
CA GLY A 207 -14.25 12.51 -7.07
C GLY A 207 -12.77 12.62 -6.65
N ASP A 208 -12.45 12.45 -5.38
CA ASP A 208 -11.05 12.54 -4.90
C ASP A 208 -10.14 11.44 -5.44
N TYR A 209 -10.71 10.33 -5.88
CA TYR A 209 -9.97 9.16 -6.39
C TYR A 209 -9.77 9.17 -7.91
N LEU A 210 -10.56 9.97 -8.65
CA LEU A 210 -10.50 9.98 -10.10
C LEU A 210 -9.09 10.20 -10.65
N GLY A 211 -8.66 9.31 -11.54
CA GLY A 211 -7.38 9.40 -12.23
C GLY A 211 -6.13 9.08 -11.38
N ARG A 212 -6.28 8.72 -10.12
CA ARG A 212 -5.14 8.32 -9.28
C ARG A 212 -4.67 6.92 -9.64
N THR A 213 -3.49 6.55 -9.18
CA THR A 213 -2.90 5.23 -9.42
C THR A 213 -3.03 4.35 -8.19
N VAL A 214 -3.43 3.10 -8.40
CA VAL A 214 -3.40 2.04 -7.39
C VAL A 214 -2.21 1.13 -7.66
N LEU A 215 -1.40 0.92 -6.63
CA LEU A 215 -0.39 -0.13 -6.57
C LEU A 215 -1.03 -1.38 -5.97
N THR A 216 -0.84 -2.53 -6.59
CA THR A 216 -1.26 -3.83 -6.06
C THR A 216 -0.06 -4.77 -5.94
N VAL A 217 0.02 -5.48 -4.81
CA VAL A 217 1.09 -6.46 -4.55
C VAL A 217 0.46 -7.76 -4.08
N ASP A 218 0.76 -8.84 -4.78
CA ASP A 218 0.33 -10.17 -4.38
C ASP A 218 1.05 -10.57 -3.08
N SER A 219 0.29 -11.06 -2.13
CA SER A 219 0.73 -11.33 -0.75
C SER A 219 0.29 -12.73 -0.32
N ILE A 220 1.00 -13.30 0.62
CA ILE A 220 0.67 -14.57 1.26
C ILE A 220 0.67 -14.41 2.77
N ALA A 221 -0.22 -15.14 3.43
CA ALA A 221 -0.25 -15.23 4.88
C ALA A 221 -0.66 -16.64 5.30
N THR A 222 -0.18 -17.09 6.44
CA THR A 222 -0.72 -18.28 7.08
C THR A 222 -1.78 -17.81 8.07
N PRO A 223 -3.08 -18.01 7.80
CA PRO A 223 -4.13 -17.69 8.74
C PRO A 223 -3.93 -18.51 10.01
N ALA A 224 -4.26 -17.95 11.16
CA ALA A 224 -4.19 -18.66 12.42
C ALA A 224 -5.59 -18.90 12.95
N PHE A 225 -5.95 -20.18 13.12
CA PHE A 225 -7.02 -20.56 14.03
C PHE A 225 -6.40 -20.86 15.39
N TYR A 226 -7.05 -20.44 16.45
CA TYR A 226 -6.56 -20.67 17.80
C TYR A 226 -7.72 -20.81 18.78
N ARG A 227 -7.47 -21.53 19.87
CA ARG A 227 -8.42 -21.60 20.98
C ARG A 227 -8.22 -20.34 21.85
N PRO A 228 -9.23 -19.47 21.95
CA PRO A 228 -9.14 -18.29 22.78
C PRO A 228 -8.85 -18.67 24.24
N LYS A 229 -7.90 -17.99 24.87
CA LYS A 229 -7.59 -18.11 26.30
C LYS A 229 -7.84 -16.75 26.96
N PRO A 230 -8.44 -16.70 28.15
CA PRO A 230 -8.75 -15.43 28.82
C PRO A 230 -7.57 -14.48 28.96
N ASP A 231 -6.37 -15.01 29.19
CA ASP A 231 -5.14 -14.24 29.39
C ASP A 231 -4.02 -14.64 28.41
N GLY A 232 -4.40 -15.27 27.30
CA GLY A 232 -3.42 -15.75 26.32
C GLY A 232 -2.96 -14.63 25.37
N PRO A 233 -1.73 -14.72 24.85
CA PRO A 233 -1.29 -13.81 23.81
C PRO A 233 -2.17 -13.96 22.57
N ILE A 234 -2.46 -12.84 21.91
CA ILE A 234 -3.16 -12.82 20.64
C ILE A 234 -2.28 -13.55 19.62
N ALA A 235 -2.86 -14.51 18.91
CA ALA A 235 -2.12 -15.22 17.86
C ALA A 235 -1.65 -14.25 16.77
N GLY A 236 -0.34 -14.24 16.53
CA GLY A 236 0.24 -13.47 15.44
C GLY A 236 0.10 -14.20 14.11
N VAL A 237 -0.24 -13.47 13.05
CA VAL A 237 -0.22 -13.99 11.69
C VAL A 237 1.09 -13.59 11.05
N VAL A 238 1.81 -14.55 10.49
CA VAL A 238 2.97 -14.27 9.66
C VAL A 238 2.48 -14.03 8.24
N ALA A 239 2.75 -12.85 7.72
CA ALA A 239 2.43 -12.51 6.34
C ALA A 239 3.64 -11.92 5.65
N SER A 240 3.79 -12.22 4.37
CA SER A 240 4.84 -11.66 3.52
C SER A 240 4.27 -11.31 2.15
N PHE A 241 4.93 -10.42 1.43
CA PHE A 241 4.69 -10.33 0.00
C PHE A 241 5.24 -11.58 -0.68
N VAL A 242 4.72 -11.90 -1.85
CA VAL A 242 5.27 -13.00 -2.68
C VAL A 242 6.71 -12.67 -3.09
N SER A 243 7.04 -11.38 -3.22
CA SER A 243 8.38 -10.83 -3.41
C SER A 243 8.90 -10.24 -2.10
N ASP A 244 10.20 -10.37 -1.82
CA ASP A 244 10.87 -9.82 -0.62
C ASP A 244 11.05 -8.28 -0.66
N VAL A 245 10.07 -7.55 -1.20
CA VAL A 245 10.10 -6.10 -1.31
C VAL A 245 8.99 -5.48 -0.47
N THR A 246 9.20 -4.25 0.01
CA THR A 246 8.19 -3.50 0.76
C THR A 246 7.43 -2.53 -0.14
N LEU A 247 6.23 -2.12 0.26
CA LEU A 247 5.51 -1.03 -0.43
C LEU A 247 6.33 0.26 -0.46
N ASP A 248 7.12 0.51 0.59
CA ASP A 248 8.00 1.68 0.65
C ASP A 248 9.14 1.59 -0.37
N ASP A 249 9.74 0.39 -0.56
CA ASP A 249 10.75 0.17 -1.59
C ASP A 249 10.18 0.40 -3.00
N ILE A 250 8.95 -0.07 -3.25
CA ILE A 250 8.26 0.15 -4.52
C ILE A 250 8.00 1.65 -4.75
N CYS A 251 7.48 2.36 -3.74
CA CYS A 251 7.26 3.81 -3.84
C CYS A 251 8.57 4.58 -4.07
N GLN A 252 9.66 4.17 -3.41
CA GLN A 252 10.98 4.77 -3.60
C GLN A 252 11.52 4.52 -5.02
N ALA A 253 11.34 3.31 -5.57
CA ALA A 253 11.70 2.99 -6.95
C ALA A 253 10.89 3.83 -7.95
N LEU A 254 9.58 3.95 -7.73
CA LEU A 254 8.70 4.79 -8.53
C LEU A 254 9.09 6.26 -8.44
N ALA A 255 9.43 6.78 -7.27
CA ALA A 255 9.90 8.15 -7.08
C ALA A 255 11.24 8.39 -7.80
N LEU A 256 12.16 7.43 -7.73
CA LEU A 256 13.43 7.50 -8.47
C LEU A 256 13.21 7.50 -9.99
N GLU A 257 12.28 6.71 -10.52
CA GLU A 257 12.02 6.68 -11.96
C GLU A 257 11.25 7.90 -12.44
N SER A 258 10.17 8.28 -11.76
CA SER A 258 9.31 9.38 -12.18
C SER A 258 9.85 10.77 -11.88
N ASP A 259 10.93 10.90 -11.08
CA ASP A 259 11.34 12.16 -10.46
C ASP A 259 10.18 12.84 -9.71
N GLY A 260 9.24 12.04 -9.19
CA GLY A 260 8.00 12.47 -8.53
C GLY A 260 8.04 12.31 -7.01
N ASP A 261 7.04 12.90 -6.33
CA ASP A 261 6.77 12.70 -4.91
C ASP A 261 5.76 11.54 -4.76
N VAL A 262 6.22 10.30 -5.00
CA VAL A 262 5.36 9.13 -4.95
C VAL A 262 5.23 8.61 -3.54
N ARG A 263 4.01 8.59 -3.01
CA ARG A 263 3.70 8.18 -1.63
C ARG A 263 2.40 7.40 -1.55
N ILE A 264 2.30 6.55 -0.54
CA ILE A 264 1.05 5.88 -0.20
C ILE A 264 0.11 6.87 0.51
N ALA A 265 -1.07 7.08 -0.07
CA ALA A 265 -2.13 7.83 0.58
C ALA A 265 -2.84 6.97 1.65
N PHE A 266 -3.23 5.76 1.25
CA PHE A 266 -3.76 4.72 2.14
C PHE A 266 -3.61 3.34 1.46
N GLU A 267 -3.67 2.30 2.27
CA GLU A 267 -3.56 0.91 1.82
C GLU A 267 -4.69 0.06 2.38
N TRP A 268 -5.00 -1.04 1.72
CA TRP A 268 -5.94 -2.05 2.18
C TRP A 268 -5.52 -3.43 1.69
N ASN A 269 -6.03 -4.46 2.35
CA ASN A 269 -5.89 -5.83 1.89
C ASN A 269 -7.19 -6.28 1.22
N ASP A 270 -7.05 -6.91 0.06
CA ASP A 270 -8.13 -7.57 -0.65
C ASP A 270 -7.87 -9.08 -0.60
N TYR A 271 -8.70 -9.77 0.16
CA TYR A 271 -8.65 -11.22 0.30
C TYR A 271 -9.51 -11.93 -0.74
N GLY A 272 -9.90 -11.21 -1.80
CA GLY A 272 -10.93 -11.65 -2.71
C GLY A 272 -12.26 -11.75 -1.97
N ASP A 273 -13.10 -12.68 -2.39
CA ASP A 273 -14.42 -12.82 -1.79
C ASP A 273 -14.43 -13.29 -0.32
N LEU A 274 -13.28 -13.70 0.22
CA LEU A 274 -13.16 -14.23 1.57
C LEU A 274 -13.10 -13.22 2.69
N SER A 275 -12.42 -12.09 2.49
CA SER A 275 -12.22 -11.09 3.55
C SER A 275 -13.52 -10.57 4.12
N LEU A 276 -14.56 -10.56 3.28
CA LEU A 276 -15.87 -10.08 3.63
C LEU A 276 -16.68 -11.09 4.45
N TYR A 277 -16.25 -12.35 4.52
CA TYR A 277 -17.01 -13.44 5.10
C TYR A 277 -16.52 -13.89 6.46
N LEU A 278 -15.22 -13.82 6.69
CA LEU A 278 -14.62 -14.25 7.94
C LEU A 278 -14.27 -13.08 8.87
N SER A 279 -14.34 -11.84 8.39
CA SER A 279 -14.12 -10.64 9.19
C SER A 279 -15.31 -9.70 9.07
N PRO A 280 -16.09 -9.51 10.13
CA PRO A 280 -17.13 -8.48 10.13
C PRO A 280 -16.50 -7.11 10.28
N GLY A 281 -15.96 -6.58 9.24
CA GLY A 281 -15.30 -5.28 9.30
C GLY A 281 -14.24 -5.10 8.27
N SER A 282 -14.52 -5.56 7.07
CA SER A 282 -13.98 -5.01 5.82
C SER A 282 -12.51 -4.55 5.82
N SER A 283 -11.99 -4.47 4.67
CA SER A 283 -10.87 -3.62 4.25
C SER A 283 -10.70 -2.35 5.10
N GLU A 284 -10.11 -2.45 6.29
CA GLU A 284 -9.66 -1.25 6.99
C GLU A 284 -8.53 -0.63 6.17
N SER A 285 -8.83 0.49 5.53
CA SER A 285 -7.80 1.29 4.90
C SER A 285 -6.94 1.92 5.98
N ILE A 286 -5.64 1.67 5.93
CA ILE A 286 -4.68 2.29 6.85
C ILE A 286 -4.12 3.53 6.17
N SER A 287 -4.34 4.70 6.77
CA SER A 287 -3.65 5.90 6.32
C SER A 287 -2.18 5.83 6.63
N ARG A 288 -1.34 6.01 5.62
CA ARG A 288 0.06 6.33 5.81
C ARG A 288 0.26 7.82 5.53
N GLY A 289 0.96 8.49 6.41
CA GLY A 289 1.30 9.91 6.26
C GLY A 289 0.27 10.88 6.86
N ARG A 290 0.65 12.14 6.88
CA ARG A 290 -0.20 13.25 7.33
C ARG A 290 -1.07 13.69 6.15
N GLY A 291 -2.35 13.44 6.18
CA GLY A 291 -3.28 14.10 5.28
C GLY A 291 -4.08 13.23 4.29
N GLY A 292 -3.78 11.94 4.13
CA GLY A 292 -4.54 11.10 3.19
C GLY A 292 -4.25 11.42 1.72
N LEU A 293 -5.29 11.66 0.93
CA LEU A 293 -5.14 12.03 -0.48
C LEU A 293 -4.64 13.47 -0.63
N ASP A 294 -3.57 13.66 -1.38
CA ASP A 294 -3.06 15.00 -1.73
C ASP A 294 -3.97 15.69 -2.73
N SER A 295 -3.85 17.01 -2.81
CA SER A 295 -4.42 17.77 -3.92
C SER A 295 -3.87 17.22 -5.24
N ARG A 296 -4.70 17.22 -6.27
CA ARG A 296 -4.25 16.92 -7.63
C ARG A 296 -3.35 18.05 -8.14
N PRO A 297 -2.63 17.84 -9.28
CA PRO A 297 -1.93 18.93 -9.96
C PRO A 297 -2.84 20.15 -10.12
N VAL A 298 -2.29 21.34 -9.92
CA VAL A 298 -3.05 22.59 -9.96
C VAL A 298 -3.76 22.78 -11.30
N GLU A 299 -3.15 22.27 -12.37
CA GLU A 299 -3.64 22.35 -13.76
C GLU A 299 -4.74 21.30 -14.05
N SER A 300 -4.99 20.36 -13.13
CA SER A 300 -6.09 19.40 -13.30
C SER A 300 -7.44 20.11 -13.15
N SER A 301 -8.39 19.75 -13.99
CA SER A 301 -9.75 20.25 -13.91
C SER A 301 -10.72 19.13 -13.57
N THR A 302 -11.70 19.45 -12.73
CA THR A 302 -12.84 18.56 -12.45
C THR A 302 -14.08 19.17 -13.08
N THR A 303 -14.80 18.40 -13.86
CA THR A 303 -16.06 18.77 -14.47
C THR A 303 -17.18 17.90 -13.92
N VAL A 304 -18.36 18.47 -13.72
CA VAL A 304 -19.56 17.76 -13.30
C VAL A 304 -20.61 17.97 -14.39
N ASP A 305 -21.08 16.88 -14.96
CA ASP A 305 -22.26 16.92 -15.83
C ASP A 305 -23.51 17.08 -14.93
N PHE A 306 -24.11 18.25 -14.98
CA PHE A 306 -25.29 18.59 -14.18
C PHE A 306 -26.53 17.75 -14.50
N MET A 307 -26.60 17.17 -15.69
CA MET A 307 -27.76 16.35 -16.10
C MET A 307 -27.66 14.91 -15.56
N THR A 308 -26.44 14.37 -15.50
CA THR A 308 -26.20 12.98 -15.10
C THR A 308 -25.59 12.88 -13.73
N GLY A 309 -25.05 13.97 -13.17
CA GLY A 309 -24.29 13.97 -11.93
C GLY A 309 -22.91 13.31 -12.05
N VAL A 310 -22.47 12.97 -13.27
CA VAL A 310 -21.15 12.33 -13.52
C VAL A 310 -20.06 13.36 -13.31
N GLU A 311 -19.16 13.05 -12.39
CA GLU A 311 -17.91 13.80 -12.20
C GLU A 311 -16.81 13.19 -13.08
N SER A 312 -16.00 14.05 -13.70
CA SER A 312 -14.82 13.63 -14.45
C SER A 312 -13.63 14.53 -14.18
N VAL A 313 -12.42 13.96 -14.28
CA VAL A 313 -11.15 14.68 -14.09
C VAL A 313 -10.32 14.64 -15.38
N SER A 314 -9.81 15.80 -15.77
CA SER A 314 -8.78 15.92 -16.78
C SER A 314 -7.43 16.19 -16.09
N ILE A 315 -6.44 15.35 -16.36
CA ILE A 315 -5.06 15.50 -15.89
C ILE A 315 -4.24 15.89 -17.11
N PRO A 316 -3.54 17.02 -17.12
CA PRO A 316 -2.70 17.44 -18.23
C PRO A 316 -1.63 16.39 -18.56
N GLU A 317 -1.29 16.26 -19.85
CA GLU A 317 -0.35 15.24 -20.32
C GLU A 317 1.03 15.35 -19.66
N GLU A 318 1.50 16.57 -19.36
CA GLU A 318 2.76 16.81 -18.67
C GLU A 318 2.82 16.25 -17.24
N HIS A 319 1.68 15.97 -16.63
CA HIS A 319 1.58 15.31 -15.31
C HIS A 319 1.38 13.79 -15.40
N ILE A 320 1.14 13.27 -16.60
CA ILE A 320 1.04 11.84 -16.82
C ILE A 320 2.43 11.27 -16.92
N CYS A 321 2.73 10.35 -16.00
CA CYS A 321 4.05 9.75 -15.94
C CYS A 321 4.16 8.60 -16.96
N ILE A 322 5.20 8.66 -17.78
CA ILE A 322 5.58 7.56 -18.67
C ILE A 322 6.66 6.76 -17.93
N LEU A 323 6.29 5.61 -17.39
CA LEU A 323 7.21 4.72 -16.70
C LEU A 323 7.82 3.69 -17.66
N SER A 324 9.06 3.32 -17.40
CA SER A 324 9.64 2.09 -17.94
C SER A 324 9.44 0.95 -16.92
N PRO A 325 8.48 0.03 -17.12
CA PRO A 325 8.21 -1.03 -16.15
C PRO A 325 9.44 -1.87 -15.79
N ASN A 326 10.24 -2.23 -16.81
CA ASN A 326 11.47 -3.00 -16.60
C ASN A 326 12.50 -2.27 -15.74
N ARG A 327 12.65 -0.95 -15.95
CA ARG A 327 13.58 -0.15 -15.16
C ARG A 327 13.09 0.00 -13.72
N VAL A 328 11.81 0.25 -13.52
CA VAL A 328 11.20 0.27 -12.18
C VAL A 328 11.39 -1.09 -11.50
N GLY A 329 11.14 -2.19 -12.20
CA GLY A 329 11.38 -3.55 -11.70
C GLY A 329 12.83 -3.75 -11.23
N SER A 330 13.81 -3.36 -12.05
CA SER A 330 15.23 -3.42 -11.66
C SER A 330 15.55 -2.57 -10.43
N LEU A 331 14.95 -1.39 -10.28
CA LEU A 331 15.12 -0.54 -9.09
C LEU A 331 14.49 -1.18 -7.84
N ILE A 332 13.29 -1.79 -7.98
CA ILE A 332 12.62 -2.52 -6.91
C ILE A 332 13.51 -3.66 -6.37
N GLU A 333 14.20 -4.38 -7.24
CA GLU A 333 15.12 -5.46 -6.85
C GLU A 333 16.44 -4.92 -6.26
N ALA A 334 16.97 -3.84 -6.82
CA ALA A 334 18.25 -3.27 -6.39
C ALA A 334 18.18 -2.58 -5.02
N ILE A 335 17.07 -1.92 -4.68
CA ILE A 335 16.92 -1.19 -3.40
C ILE A 335 17.02 -2.13 -2.19
N PRO A 336 16.28 -3.26 -2.08
CA PRO A 336 16.44 -4.21 -0.98
C PRO A 336 17.81 -4.88 -0.96
N GLY A 337 18.36 -5.21 -2.13
CA GLY A 337 19.69 -5.82 -2.28
C GLY A 337 20.84 -4.94 -1.82
N ASN A 338 20.63 -3.64 -1.73
CA ASN A 338 21.63 -2.71 -1.23
C ASN A 338 21.63 -2.70 0.31
N ASN A 339 22.50 -3.53 0.91
CA ASN A 339 22.67 -3.63 2.36
C ASN A 339 23.31 -2.38 3.01
N ASN A 340 23.59 -1.33 2.22
CA ASN A 340 24.14 -0.09 2.72
C ASN A 340 23.08 0.74 3.48
N SER A 341 23.16 0.73 4.80
CA SER A 341 22.24 1.50 5.66
C SER A 341 22.25 3.01 5.36
N GLN A 342 23.37 3.55 4.91
CA GLN A 342 23.48 4.98 4.57
C GLN A 342 22.76 5.30 3.26
N PHE A 343 22.83 4.41 2.27
CA PHE A 343 22.05 4.55 1.04
C PHE A 343 20.54 4.58 1.34
N ARG A 344 20.07 3.70 2.22
CA ARG A 344 18.68 3.67 2.67
C ARG A 344 18.28 4.99 3.37
N VAL A 345 19.17 5.55 4.18
CA VAL A 345 18.97 6.87 4.79
C VAL A 345 18.91 7.95 3.72
N ALA A 346 19.84 7.95 2.77
CA ALA A 346 19.88 8.93 1.67
C ALA A 346 18.55 8.90 0.89
N LEU A 347 18.09 7.71 0.49
CA LEU A 347 16.89 7.52 -0.28
C LEU A 347 15.63 7.97 0.50
N SER A 348 15.49 7.54 1.75
CA SER A 348 14.37 7.94 2.61
C SER A 348 14.31 9.45 2.83
N ARG A 349 15.46 10.10 3.05
CA ARG A 349 15.54 11.55 3.26
C ARG A 349 15.32 12.34 1.99
N TRP A 350 15.81 11.84 0.85
CA TRP A 350 15.50 12.43 -0.44
C TRP A 350 14.01 12.39 -0.74
N CYS A 351 13.33 11.26 -0.53
CA CYS A 351 11.87 11.18 -0.66
C CYS A 351 11.17 12.22 0.22
N LYS A 352 11.58 12.35 1.50
CA LYS A 352 11.03 13.35 2.42
C LYS A 352 11.25 14.77 1.95
N SER A 353 12.41 15.06 1.35
CA SER A 353 12.69 16.40 0.84
C SER A 353 11.75 16.84 -0.29
N ARG A 354 11.03 15.89 -0.90
CA ARG A 354 10.09 16.14 -1.99
C ARG A 354 8.64 16.28 -1.50
N GLU A 355 8.37 15.97 -0.23
CA GLU A 355 7.02 16.06 0.32
C GLU A 355 6.46 17.48 0.23
N SER A 356 5.28 17.61 -0.40
CA SER A 356 4.60 18.90 -0.63
C SER A 356 4.08 19.57 0.65
N PHE A 357 3.98 18.82 1.75
CA PHE A 357 3.49 19.33 3.05
C PHE A 357 4.56 19.92 3.95
N GLY A 358 5.83 19.70 3.64
CA GLY A 358 6.94 20.26 4.40
C GLY A 358 7.18 21.75 4.08
N THR A 359 7.71 22.51 5.06
CA THR A 359 8.23 23.85 4.74
C THR A 359 9.46 23.72 3.83
N ILE A 360 9.77 24.79 3.10
CA ILE A 360 10.99 24.79 2.27
C ILE A 360 12.25 24.56 3.13
N SER A 361 12.21 24.97 4.39
CA SER A 361 13.29 24.72 5.36
C SER A 361 13.43 23.22 5.65
N ASP A 362 12.34 22.52 5.91
CA ASP A 362 12.34 21.09 6.16
C ASP A 362 12.84 20.31 4.94
N GLN A 363 12.40 20.70 3.75
CA GLN A 363 12.84 20.07 2.50
C GLN A 363 14.36 20.23 2.28
N PHE A 364 14.95 21.40 2.56
CA PHE A 364 16.39 21.59 2.49
C PHE A 364 17.15 20.84 3.59
N ILE A 365 16.58 20.69 4.78
CA ILE A 365 17.17 19.89 5.86
C ILE A 365 17.23 18.42 5.43
N ASP A 366 16.12 17.88 4.93
CA ASP A 366 16.05 16.48 4.50
C ASP A 366 16.96 16.23 3.29
N LEU A 367 17.02 17.15 2.31
CA LEU A 367 17.96 17.08 1.19
C LEU A 367 19.42 17.09 1.67
N ARG A 368 19.76 17.95 2.62
CA ARG A 368 21.09 17.97 3.22
C ARG A 368 21.47 16.63 3.83
N VAL A 369 20.58 16.06 4.65
CA VAL A 369 20.82 14.74 5.28
C VAL A 369 20.96 13.66 4.22
N ALA A 370 20.16 13.69 3.15
CA ALA A 370 20.26 12.75 2.04
C ALA A 370 21.65 12.83 1.36
N LEU A 371 22.12 14.04 1.07
CA LEU A 371 23.42 14.26 0.45
C LEU A 371 24.58 13.85 1.38
N GLU A 372 24.49 14.14 2.69
CA GLU A 372 25.49 13.69 3.67
C GLU A 372 25.56 12.16 3.73
N ALA A 373 24.41 11.49 3.77
CA ALA A 373 24.34 10.03 3.81
C ALA A 373 24.88 9.40 2.52
N LEU A 374 24.68 10.05 1.37
CA LEU A 374 25.17 9.56 0.08
C LEU A 374 26.68 9.71 -0.11
N TYR A 375 27.24 10.87 0.28
CA TYR A 375 28.60 11.23 -0.08
C TYR A 375 29.60 11.29 1.09
N LEU A 376 29.15 11.33 2.36
CA LEU A 376 30.05 11.55 3.52
C LEU A 376 30.11 10.37 4.49
N LYS A 377 29.64 9.18 4.09
CA LYS A 377 29.49 7.99 4.90
C LYS A 377 30.72 7.58 5.73
N LYS A 378 31.90 7.72 5.18
CA LYS A 378 33.15 7.21 5.81
C LYS A 378 33.87 8.26 6.69
N PHE A 379 33.38 9.49 6.72
CA PHE A 379 34.05 10.56 7.46
C PHE A 379 33.51 10.73 8.87
N ARG A 380 34.16 10.13 9.83
CA ARG A 380 33.96 10.37 11.28
C ARG A 380 34.98 11.37 11.84
N GLY A 381 35.43 12.33 11.05
CA GLY A 381 36.45 13.29 11.43
C GLY A 381 35.91 14.59 12.00
N GLU A 382 36.70 15.24 12.87
CA GLU A 382 36.34 16.35 13.75
C GLU A 382 36.15 17.73 13.08
N GLN A 383 36.16 17.85 11.72
CA GLN A 383 36.16 19.19 11.08
C GLN A 383 34.92 19.44 10.22
N ASN A 384 33.91 20.05 10.84
CA ASN A 384 32.67 20.47 10.19
C ASN A 384 32.84 21.49 9.02
N VAL A 385 33.96 22.17 8.94
CA VAL A 385 34.18 23.26 7.95
C VAL A 385 34.36 22.73 6.53
N GLU A 386 34.83 21.51 6.37
CA GLU A 386 35.12 20.93 5.05
C GLU A 386 33.95 20.08 4.45
N MET A 387 32.93 19.77 5.21
CA MET A 387 31.86 18.85 4.76
C MET A 387 31.17 19.35 3.49
N ALA A 388 30.81 20.62 3.44
CA ALA A 388 30.16 21.21 2.26
C ALA A 388 31.09 21.17 1.02
N PHE A 389 32.39 21.34 1.22
CA PHE A 389 33.36 21.29 0.14
C PHE A 389 33.53 19.86 -0.39
N ARG A 390 33.76 18.90 0.51
CA ARG A 390 33.96 17.49 0.16
C ARG A 390 32.72 16.91 -0.53
N LEU A 391 31.55 17.09 0.06
CA LEU A 391 30.27 16.64 -0.52
C LEU A 391 30.09 17.17 -1.95
N ALA A 392 30.27 18.45 -2.13
CA ALA A 392 30.13 19.09 -3.44
C ALA A 392 31.19 18.61 -4.43
N LEU A 393 32.41 18.32 -3.97
CA LEU A 393 33.48 17.80 -4.79
C LEU A 393 33.20 16.34 -5.21
N PHE A 394 32.85 15.45 -4.25
CA PHE A 394 32.51 14.07 -4.52
C PHE A 394 31.34 13.95 -5.47
N GLY A 395 30.24 14.67 -5.23
CA GLY A 395 29.09 14.68 -6.12
C GLY A 395 29.44 15.20 -7.53
N ALA A 396 30.30 16.18 -7.64
CA ALA A 396 30.74 16.71 -8.94
C ALA A 396 31.57 15.69 -9.75
N TRP A 397 32.45 14.96 -9.10
CA TRP A 397 33.23 13.92 -9.76
C TRP A 397 32.40 12.66 -10.07
N HIS A 398 31.48 12.31 -9.19
CA HIS A 398 30.58 11.19 -9.39
C HIS A 398 29.65 11.37 -10.59
N LEU A 399 29.13 12.60 -10.77
CA LEU A 399 28.07 12.87 -11.75
C LEU A 399 28.56 13.59 -13.01
N GLY A 400 29.60 14.41 -12.90
CA GLY A 400 29.99 15.29 -13.98
C GLY A 400 30.79 14.61 -15.06
N SER A 401 30.39 14.81 -16.32
CA SER A 401 31.01 14.26 -17.51
C SER A 401 32.30 14.99 -17.90
N ASP A 402 32.37 16.30 -17.68
CA ASP A 402 33.50 17.17 -18.00
C ASP A 402 33.73 18.24 -16.92
N MET A 403 34.75 19.04 -17.08
CA MET A 403 35.14 20.05 -16.09
C MET A 403 34.12 21.18 -15.94
N GLU A 404 33.40 21.55 -16.97
CA GLU A 404 32.36 22.58 -16.90
C GLU A 404 31.14 22.06 -16.13
N ASP A 405 30.72 20.86 -16.46
CA ASP A 405 29.63 20.19 -15.78
C ASP A 405 29.96 19.92 -14.29
N ARG A 406 31.18 19.45 -13.99
CA ARG A 406 31.68 19.29 -12.61
C ARG A 406 31.64 20.61 -11.82
N ARG A 407 32.02 21.72 -12.44
CA ARG A 407 31.96 23.05 -11.80
C ARG A 407 30.53 23.49 -11.53
N ARG A 408 29.60 23.20 -12.44
CA ARG A 408 28.18 23.50 -12.29
C ARG A 408 27.57 22.66 -11.14
N ILE A 409 27.77 21.35 -11.15
CA ILE A 409 27.27 20.42 -10.12
C ILE A 409 27.82 20.80 -8.75
N ARG A 410 29.14 21.01 -8.64
CA ARG A 410 29.78 21.43 -7.40
C ARG A 410 29.16 22.69 -6.82
N ARG A 411 28.91 23.70 -7.66
CA ARG A 411 28.26 24.94 -7.20
C ARG A 411 26.87 24.69 -6.65
N THR A 412 26.05 23.96 -7.39
CA THR A 412 24.68 23.66 -7.00
C THR A 412 24.64 22.88 -5.68
N LEU A 413 25.40 21.80 -5.53
CA LEU A 413 25.45 21.00 -4.31
C LEU A 413 25.94 21.78 -3.10
N ARG A 414 27.00 22.58 -3.26
CA ARG A 414 27.52 23.46 -2.20
C ARG A 414 26.46 24.46 -1.73
N ASP A 415 25.80 25.12 -2.69
CA ASP A 415 24.83 26.17 -2.39
C ASP A 415 23.57 25.55 -1.74
N ALA A 416 23.05 24.40 -2.21
CA ALA A 416 21.95 23.66 -1.60
C ALA A 416 22.30 23.20 -0.18
N TYR A 417 23.49 22.62 0.02
CA TYR A 417 23.97 22.24 1.34
C TYR A 417 24.05 23.43 2.30
N GLY A 418 24.56 24.56 1.81
CA GLY A 418 24.68 25.81 2.58
C GLY A 418 23.31 26.34 3.03
N VAL A 419 22.28 26.26 2.18
CA VAL A 419 20.91 26.63 2.54
C VAL A 419 20.37 25.66 3.61
N GLY A 420 20.52 24.34 3.44
CA GLY A 420 20.12 23.34 4.43
C GLY A 420 20.82 23.53 5.78
N SER A 421 22.10 23.90 5.77
CA SER A 421 22.84 24.23 7.00
C SER A 421 22.24 25.43 7.74
N ARG A 422 21.88 26.49 7.04
CA ARG A 422 21.22 27.66 7.65
C ARG A 422 19.85 27.32 8.24
N ALA A 423 19.07 26.46 7.53
CA ALA A 423 17.78 25.97 8.03
C ALA A 423 17.92 25.20 9.35
N VAL A 424 18.90 24.30 9.46
CA VAL A 424 19.19 23.56 10.71
C VAL A 424 19.54 24.51 11.86
N HIS A 425 20.22 25.64 11.58
CA HIS A 425 20.55 26.66 12.58
C HIS A 425 19.38 27.65 12.85
N GLY A 426 18.18 27.34 12.44
CA GLY A 426 16.96 28.10 12.75
C GLY A 426 16.77 29.36 11.89
N GLN A 427 17.50 29.52 10.81
CA GLN A 427 17.22 30.61 9.86
C GLN A 427 15.94 30.29 9.08
N ASN A 428 14.97 31.20 9.16
CA ASN A 428 13.76 31.08 8.36
C ASN A 428 14.08 31.33 6.87
N LEU A 429 13.78 30.36 6.04
CA LEU A 429 14.01 30.46 4.61
C LEU A 429 12.78 31.02 3.92
N GLU A 430 13.00 32.03 3.08
CA GLU A 430 11.93 32.58 2.25
C GLU A 430 11.51 31.58 1.17
N PHE A 431 10.20 31.41 1.02
CA PHE A 431 9.62 30.68 -0.08
C PHE A 431 9.64 31.55 -1.36
N ASN A 432 10.75 31.54 -2.06
CA ASN A 432 10.97 32.30 -3.29
C ASN A 432 11.47 31.39 -4.43
N GLU A 433 11.38 31.90 -5.66
CA GLU A 433 11.72 31.15 -6.87
C GLU A 433 13.19 30.67 -6.88
N LYS A 434 14.11 31.48 -6.37
CA LYS A 434 15.52 31.09 -6.28
C LYS A 434 15.73 29.86 -5.41
N ASN A 435 15.11 29.84 -4.23
CA ASN A 435 15.23 28.72 -3.30
C ASN A 435 14.54 27.48 -3.86
N ARG A 436 13.36 27.63 -4.52
CA ARG A 436 12.67 26.50 -5.18
C ARG A 436 13.52 25.87 -6.28
N ARG A 437 14.12 26.67 -7.16
CA ARG A 437 15.02 26.18 -8.22
C ARG A 437 16.23 25.46 -7.65
N LEU A 438 16.88 26.05 -6.64
CA LEU A 438 18.06 25.45 -6.01
C LEU A 438 17.69 24.12 -5.31
N LEU A 439 16.54 24.04 -4.65
CA LEU A 439 16.04 22.82 -4.05
C LEU A 439 15.81 21.74 -5.11
N SER A 440 15.08 22.05 -6.16
CA SER A 440 14.79 21.13 -7.27
C SER A 440 16.07 20.63 -7.95
N ASP A 441 17.02 21.54 -8.22
CA ASP A 441 18.31 21.16 -8.81
C ASP A 441 19.13 20.27 -7.88
N GLY A 442 19.14 20.55 -6.58
CA GLY A 442 19.80 19.72 -5.58
C GLY A 442 19.17 18.34 -5.44
N GLN A 443 17.84 18.27 -5.43
CA GLN A 443 17.08 17.01 -5.38
C GLN A 443 17.35 16.15 -6.62
N ARG A 444 17.41 16.76 -7.82
CA ARG A 444 17.71 16.07 -9.07
C ARG A 444 19.14 15.51 -9.07
N LEU A 445 20.11 16.27 -8.60
CA LEU A 445 21.50 15.78 -8.47
C LEU A 445 21.61 14.65 -7.44
N CYS A 446 20.91 14.75 -6.31
CA CYS A 446 20.87 13.68 -5.32
C CYS A 446 20.27 12.39 -5.92
N ARG A 447 19.16 12.50 -6.65
CA ARG A 447 18.54 11.39 -7.38
C ARG A 447 19.53 10.76 -8.37
N SER A 448 20.18 11.55 -9.20
CA SER A 448 21.16 11.07 -10.17
C SER A 448 22.31 10.32 -9.49
N GLY A 449 22.77 10.81 -8.34
CA GLY A 449 23.80 10.12 -7.55
C GLY A 449 23.32 8.77 -7.01
N MET A 450 22.09 8.71 -6.51
CA MET A 450 21.52 7.45 -6.02
C MET A 450 21.32 6.44 -7.16
N LEU A 451 20.80 6.87 -8.31
CA LEU A 451 20.65 6.00 -9.48
C LEU A 451 21.98 5.44 -9.92
N LYS A 452 23.01 6.28 -9.98
CA LYS A 452 24.36 5.85 -10.35
C LYS A 452 24.96 4.85 -9.35
N VAL A 453 24.71 5.04 -8.05
CA VAL A 453 25.10 4.05 -7.03
C VAL A 453 24.37 2.71 -7.20
N LEU A 454 23.12 2.71 -7.61
CA LEU A 454 22.36 1.48 -7.88
C LEU A 454 22.83 0.79 -9.16
N GLU A 455 23.25 1.55 -10.19
CA GLU A 455 23.69 1.02 -11.49
C GLU A 455 25.16 0.56 -11.47
N ASP A 456 26.07 1.39 -10.93
CA ASP A 456 27.53 1.19 -11.00
C ASP A 456 28.13 0.66 -9.69
N GLY A 457 27.36 0.69 -8.60
CA GLY A 457 27.86 0.46 -7.24
C GLY A 457 28.37 1.75 -6.58
N GLU A 458 28.53 1.71 -5.26
CA GLU A 458 29.16 2.79 -4.50
C GLU A 458 30.68 2.74 -4.66
N PRO A 459 31.36 3.86 -4.91
CA PRO A 459 32.81 3.90 -4.90
C PRO A 459 33.39 3.40 -3.57
N ASP A 460 34.42 2.57 -3.61
CA ASP A 460 35.11 2.08 -2.42
C ASP A 460 35.68 3.22 -1.60
N ASP A 461 36.25 4.22 -2.28
CA ASP A 461 36.73 5.49 -1.74
C ASP A 461 36.37 6.66 -2.65
N TRP A 462 35.72 7.67 -2.07
CA TRP A 462 35.39 8.91 -2.79
C TRP A 462 36.63 9.77 -3.10
N GLU A 463 37.69 9.67 -2.32
CA GLU A 463 38.94 10.39 -2.58
C GLU A 463 39.72 9.78 -3.74
N GLU A 464 39.76 8.45 -3.85
CA GLU A 464 40.36 7.77 -5.00
C GLU A 464 39.65 8.10 -6.30
N LEU A 465 38.33 8.26 -6.28
CA LEU A 465 37.55 8.71 -7.45
C LEU A 465 38.04 10.07 -7.97
N ILE A 466 38.50 10.95 -7.07
CA ILE A 466 38.97 12.30 -7.42
C ILE A 466 40.43 12.30 -7.84
N LEU A 467 41.27 11.54 -7.13
CA LEU A 467 42.72 11.54 -7.34
C LEU A 467 43.09 10.76 -8.60
N GLY A 468 42.15 10.05 -9.19
CA GLY A 468 42.36 9.38 -10.47
C GLY A 468 43.42 8.28 -10.33
N ASP A 469 43.29 7.44 -9.31
CA ASP A 469 43.93 6.14 -9.43
C ASP A 469 43.22 5.42 -10.59
N ASP A 470 43.76 5.62 -11.78
CA ASP A 470 43.40 4.89 -12.99
C ASP A 470 43.75 3.42 -12.79
N GLY A 471 43.17 2.82 -11.76
CA GLY A 471 43.15 1.40 -11.54
C GLY A 471 42.58 0.74 -12.77
N ILE A 472 43.41 0.63 -13.81
CA ILE A 472 43.23 -0.35 -14.87
C ILE A 472 42.98 -1.68 -14.12
N LYS A 473 41.72 -1.98 -13.81
CA LYS A 473 41.33 -3.36 -13.50
C LYS A 473 41.63 -4.15 -14.75
N THR A 474 42.91 -4.50 -14.92
CA THR A 474 43.31 -5.56 -15.82
C THR A 474 42.52 -6.78 -15.41
N GLY A 475 41.55 -7.14 -16.27
CA GLY A 475 40.70 -8.29 -16.07
C GLY A 475 41.50 -9.53 -15.72
N LYS A 476 41.06 -10.21 -14.69
CA LYS A 476 41.29 -11.62 -14.47
C LYS A 476 39.95 -12.33 -14.36
#